data_66631e673f55972a2835c361c910b5ce
#
_entry.id   66631e673f55972a2835c361c910b5ce
#
_cell.length_a   1.000
_cell.length_b   1.000
_cell.length_c   1.000
_cell.angle_alpha   90.00
_cell.angle_beta   90.00
_cell.angle_gamma   90.00
#
_symmetry.space_group_name_H-M   'P 1'
#
loop_
_entity.id
_entity.type
_entity.pdbx_description
1 polymer ?
#
loop_
_entity_poly.entity_id
_entity_poly.type
_entity_poly.pdbx_seq_one_letter_code
_entity_poly.pdbx_strand_id
1 'polypeptide(L)'
;MHVQSDTIPVQIDDAVHLGIMLNELLSNAIEHGLVHAMDKEVNLSIKRLTTNQISISLFDSGTGIEVLNKSENHKFGFSLVLNLLEQFKGEIKISENKGNRIELLINLSDNEKNPDN
;
A
#
# COMPACT_ATOMS: atom_id res chain seq x y z
N MET A 1 -8.81 -10.61 -8.24
CA MET A 1 -8.38 -9.69 -7.18
C MET A 1 -9.43 -9.57 -6.11
N HIS A 2 -9.00 -9.60 -4.88
CA HIS A 2 -9.91 -9.43 -3.75
C HIS A 2 -9.55 -8.18 -2.99
N VAL A 3 -10.56 -7.42 -2.62
CA VAL A 3 -10.37 -6.21 -1.85
C VAL A 3 -11.28 -6.25 -0.63
N GLN A 4 -10.69 -6.02 0.54
CA GLN A 4 -11.43 -5.92 1.79
C GLN A 4 -11.03 -4.64 2.46
N SER A 5 -11.99 -3.88 2.95
CA SER A 5 -11.67 -2.62 3.62
C SER A 5 -12.72 -2.28 4.65
N ASP A 6 -12.25 -1.82 5.81
CA ASP A 6 -13.13 -1.19 6.78
C ASP A 6 -13.57 0.15 6.21
N THR A 7 -14.64 0.68 6.74
CA THR A 7 -15.04 2.04 6.41
C THR A 7 -14.20 2.98 7.25
N ILE A 8 -13.43 3.83 6.59
CA ILE A 8 -12.47 4.68 7.27
C ILE A 8 -12.64 6.12 6.82
N PRO A 9 -13.12 7.00 7.70
CA PRO A 9 -13.17 8.42 7.34
C PRO A 9 -11.78 8.99 7.28
N VAL A 10 -11.47 9.71 6.22
CA VAL A 10 -10.15 10.35 6.08
C VAL A 10 -10.34 11.74 5.52
N GLN A 11 -9.38 12.61 5.81
CA GLN A 11 -9.37 13.93 5.21
C GLN A 11 -9.00 13.83 3.73
N ILE A 12 -9.46 14.79 2.98
CA ILE A 12 -9.27 14.78 1.54
C ILE A 12 -7.81 14.65 1.11
N ASP A 13 -6.92 15.37 1.75
CA ASP A 13 -5.51 15.30 1.39
C ASP A 13 -4.96 13.90 1.63
N ASP A 14 -5.34 13.28 2.74
CA ASP A 14 -4.90 11.92 3.02
C ASP A 14 -5.47 10.96 2.00
N ALA A 15 -6.74 11.15 1.60
CA ALA A 15 -7.36 10.27 0.62
C ALA A 15 -6.62 10.32 -0.71
N VAL A 16 -6.22 11.51 -1.14
CA VAL A 16 -5.48 11.66 -2.39
C VAL A 16 -4.15 10.92 -2.32
N HIS A 17 -3.41 11.12 -1.22
CA HIS A 17 -2.10 10.49 -1.07
C HIS A 17 -2.22 8.98 -0.96
N LEU A 18 -3.22 8.49 -0.22
CA LEU A 18 -3.45 7.06 -0.13
C LEU A 18 -3.81 6.47 -1.48
N GLY A 19 -4.63 7.19 -2.25
CA GLY A 19 -4.99 6.73 -3.59
C GLY A 19 -3.78 6.58 -4.49
N ILE A 20 -2.87 7.55 -4.43
CA ILE A 20 -1.65 7.48 -5.23
C ILE A 20 -0.79 6.28 -4.80
N MET A 21 -0.62 6.10 -3.49
CA MET A 21 0.15 4.97 -2.99
C MET A 21 -0.43 3.64 -3.42
N LEU A 22 -1.73 3.49 -3.26
CA LEU A 22 -2.40 2.24 -3.61
C LEU A 22 -2.31 1.98 -5.10
N ASN A 23 -2.43 3.03 -5.91
CA ASN A 23 -2.32 2.87 -7.35
C ASN A 23 -0.93 2.35 -7.74
N GLU A 24 0.11 2.91 -7.14
CA GLU A 24 1.47 2.47 -7.44
C GLU A 24 1.71 1.04 -6.98
N LEU A 25 1.25 0.70 -5.80
CA LEU A 25 1.43 -0.65 -5.27
C LEU A 25 0.69 -1.68 -6.11
N LEU A 26 -0.55 -1.38 -6.47
CA LEU A 26 -1.35 -2.30 -7.27
C LEU A 26 -0.80 -2.43 -8.67
N SER A 27 -0.39 -1.33 -9.28
CA SER A 27 0.20 -1.37 -10.61
C SER A 27 1.46 -2.23 -10.62
N ASN A 28 2.30 -2.07 -9.60
CA ASN A 28 3.51 -2.87 -9.51
C ASN A 28 3.18 -4.35 -9.37
N ALA A 29 2.20 -4.68 -8.54
CA ALA A 29 1.80 -6.07 -8.35
C ALA A 29 1.28 -6.67 -9.65
N ILE A 30 0.43 -5.94 -10.36
CA ILE A 30 -0.21 -6.47 -11.57
C ILE A 30 0.77 -6.52 -12.73
N GLU A 31 1.54 -5.46 -12.92
CA GLU A 31 2.40 -5.38 -14.09
C GLU A 31 3.67 -6.20 -13.96
N HIS A 32 4.14 -6.37 -12.76
CA HIS A 32 5.45 -6.97 -12.57
C HIS A 32 5.47 -8.14 -11.61
N GLY A 33 4.72 -8.05 -10.54
CA GLY A 33 4.68 -9.13 -9.57
C GLY A 33 4.06 -10.40 -10.13
N LEU A 34 3.09 -10.24 -11.03
CA LEU A 34 2.34 -11.38 -11.54
C LEU A 34 2.81 -11.90 -12.89
N VAL A 35 3.82 -11.27 -13.49
CA VAL A 35 4.23 -11.62 -14.85
C VAL A 35 4.52 -13.10 -15.03
N HIS A 36 5.16 -13.72 -14.06
CA HIS A 36 5.53 -15.12 -14.15
C HIS A 36 4.75 -16.01 -13.20
N ALA A 37 3.67 -15.51 -12.62
CA ALA A 37 2.92 -16.29 -11.66
C ALA A 37 2.02 -17.28 -12.35
N MET A 38 1.94 -18.50 -11.81
CA MET A 38 1.05 -19.51 -12.34
C MET A 38 -0.38 -19.17 -11.97
N ASP A 39 -0.62 -18.82 -10.71
CA ASP A 39 -1.93 -18.38 -10.26
C ASP A 39 -1.82 -16.88 -10.00
N LYS A 40 -2.56 -16.12 -10.76
CA LYS A 40 -2.47 -14.67 -10.65
C LYS A 40 -3.46 -14.16 -9.63
N GLU A 41 -2.97 -13.94 -8.44
CA GLU A 41 -3.79 -13.52 -7.33
C GLU A 41 -3.25 -12.24 -6.70
N VAL A 42 -4.14 -11.29 -6.41
CA VAL A 42 -3.80 -10.08 -5.69
C VAL A 42 -4.87 -9.85 -4.64
N ASN A 43 -4.45 -9.67 -3.41
CA ASN A 43 -5.37 -9.42 -2.29
C ASN A 43 -4.96 -8.14 -1.59
N LEU A 44 -5.89 -7.23 -1.44
CA LEU A 44 -5.69 -5.98 -0.76
C LEU A 44 -6.60 -5.91 0.46
N SER A 45 -6.04 -5.56 1.60
CA SER A 45 -6.82 -5.45 2.82
C SER A 45 -6.46 -4.15 3.53
N ILE A 46 -7.47 -3.39 3.95
CA ILE A 46 -7.27 -2.16 4.69
C ILE A 46 -8.07 -2.26 5.97
N LYS A 47 -7.38 -2.14 7.10
CA LYS A 47 -8.01 -2.28 8.40
C LYS A 47 -7.77 -1.05 9.25
N ARG A 48 -8.80 -0.66 9.98
CA ARG A 48 -8.67 0.44 10.92
C ARG A 48 -8.15 -0.12 12.23
N LEU A 49 -7.04 0.42 12.70
CA LEU A 49 -6.45 -0.02 13.97
C LEU A 49 -6.88 0.88 15.12
N THR A 50 -6.82 2.18 14.90
CA THR A 50 -7.28 3.16 15.88
C THR A 50 -8.02 4.25 15.14
N THR A 51 -8.41 5.29 15.83
CA THR A 51 -9.10 6.42 15.20
C THR A 51 -8.28 7.01 14.05
N ASN A 52 -6.96 7.08 14.25
CA ASN A 52 -6.08 7.73 13.26
C ASN A 52 -5.09 6.80 12.62
N GLN A 53 -5.20 5.50 12.82
CA GLN A 53 -4.19 4.59 12.30
C GLN A 53 -4.82 3.45 11.54
N ILE A 54 -4.30 3.17 10.36
CA ILE A 54 -4.78 2.06 9.54
C ILE A 54 -3.61 1.20 9.12
N SER A 55 -3.90 -0.05 8.81
CA SER A 55 -2.92 -0.93 8.20
C SER A 55 -3.41 -1.30 6.81
N ILE A 56 -2.47 -1.36 5.87
CA ILE A 56 -2.75 -1.77 4.50
C ILE A 56 -1.88 -2.97 4.22
N SER A 57 -2.50 -4.05 3.75
CA SER A 57 -1.77 -5.26 3.42
C SER A 57 -2.05 -5.60 1.97
N LEU A 58 -1.00 -5.76 1.18
CA LEU A 58 -1.12 -6.14 -0.22
C LEU A 58 -0.33 -7.41 -0.44
N PHE A 59 -1.03 -8.45 -0.91
CA PHE A 59 -0.40 -9.70 -1.25
C PHE A 59 -0.55 -9.95 -2.73
N ASP A 60 0.51 -10.40 -3.40
CA ASP A 60 0.41 -10.91 -4.75
C ASP A 60 1.15 -12.24 -4.85
N SER A 61 0.68 -13.09 -5.76
CA SER A 61 1.24 -14.43 -5.92
C SER A 61 2.45 -14.47 -6.85
N GLY A 62 3.02 -13.31 -7.14
CA GLY A 62 4.10 -13.22 -8.12
C GLY A 62 5.45 -13.67 -7.60
N THR A 63 6.46 -13.44 -8.43
CA THR A 63 7.84 -13.77 -8.07
C THR A 63 8.35 -12.74 -7.09
N GLY A 64 9.49 -12.96 -6.53
CA GLY A 64 9.98 -12.22 -5.41
C GLY A 64 10.11 -10.71 -5.59
N ILE A 65 10.12 -10.04 -4.48
CA ILE A 65 10.23 -8.59 -4.40
C ILE A 65 11.49 -8.07 -5.05
N GLU A 66 12.51 -8.91 -5.17
CA GLU A 66 13.74 -8.50 -5.83
C GLU A 66 13.52 -8.00 -7.24
N VAL A 67 12.50 -8.53 -7.90
CA VAL A 67 12.18 -8.08 -9.25
C VAL A 67 11.81 -6.60 -9.24
N LEU A 68 11.03 -6.18 -8.25
CA LEU A 68 10.66 -4.79 -8.12
C LEU A 68 11.87 -3.91 -7.88
N ASN A 69 12.78 -4.38 -7.05
CA ASN A 69 13.93 -3.57 -6.67
C ASN A 69 14.95 -3.43 -7.79
N LYS A 70 14.94 -4.33 -8.74
CA LYS A 70 15.95 -4.30 -9.80
C LYS A 70 15.52 -3.58 -11.06
N SER A 71 14.24 -3.34 -11.20
CA SER A 71 13.74 -2.68 -12.39
C SER A 71 13.77 -1.16 -12.20
N GLU A 72 14.29 -0.46 -13.18
CA GLU A 72 14.36 0.99 -13.11
C GLU A 72 12.98 1.62 -13.02
N ASN A 73 12.05 1.11 -13.80
CA ASN A 73 10.69 1.64 -13.79
C ASN A 73 10.00 1.39 -12.45
N HIS A 74 10.32 0.26 -11.86
CA HIS A 74 9.76 -0.05 -10.57
C HIS A 74 10.33 0.80 -9.48
N LYS A 75 11.60 1.08 -9.54
CA LYS A 75 12.24 1.90 -8.54
C LYS A 75 11.55 3.23 -8.41
N PHE A 76 11.16 3.82 -9.53
CA PHE A 76 10.54 5.14 -9.49
C PHE A 76 9.20 5.08 -8.75
N GLY A 77 8.34 4.13 -9.10
CA GLY A 77 7.05 4.00 -8.45
C GLY A 77 7.17 3.68 -6.98
N PHE A 78 8.09 2.78 -6.64
CA PHE A 78 8.28 2.41 -5.25
C PHE A 78 8.85 3.57 -4.43
N SER A 79 9.70 4.39 -5.03
CA SER A 79 10.21 5.57 -4.37
C SER A 79 9.10 6.54 -4.01
N LEU A 80 8.11 6.67 -4.89
CA LEU A 80 6.96 7.51 -4.62
C LEU A 80 6.19 6.99 -3.42
N VAL A 81 6.00 5.67 -3.35
CA VAL A 81 5.33 5.06 -2.21
C VAL A 81 6.09 5.37 -0.92
N LEU A 82 7.40 5.21 -0.94
CA LEU A 82 8.21 5.47 0.26
C LEU A 82 8.15 6.94 0.68
N ASN A 83 8.15 7.84 -0.30
CA ASN A 83 8.07 9.26 0.02
C ASN A 83 6.72 9.61 0.65
N LEU A 84 5.64 9.08 0.11
CA LEU A 84 4.33 9.33 0.66
C LEU A 84 4.19 8.70 2.03
N LEU A 85 4.76 7.51 2.20
CA LEU A 85 4.72 6.83 3.48
C LEU A 85 5.39 7.68 4.56
N GLU A 86 6.47 8.35 4.19
CA GLU A 86 7.17 9.20 5.11
C GLU A 86 6.31 10.38 5.54
N GLN A 87 5.53 10.93 4.64
CA GLN A 87 4.62 12.02 4.98
C GLN A 87 3.57 11.57 5.99
N PHE A 88 3.16 10.31 5.93
CA PHE A 88 2.23 9.76 6.88
C PHE A 88 2.93 9.30 8.16
N LYS A 89 4.25 9.42 8.24
CA LYS A 89 5.04 8.89 9.35
C LYS A 89 4.73 7.41 9.54
N GLY A 90 4.63 6.72 8.43
CA GLY A 90 4.25 5.32 8.45
C GLY A 90 5.43 4.39 8.42
N GLU A 91 5.13 3.11 8.43
CA GLU A 91 6.14 2.06 8.39
C GLU A 91 5.79 1.05 7.33
N ILE A 92 6.79 0.37 6.80
CA ILE A 92 6.58 -0.64 5.79
C ILE A 92 7.31 -1.91 6.18
N LYS A 93 6.64 -3.04 5.91
CA LYS A 93 7.24 -4.34 6.11
C LYS A 93 7.01 -5.15 4.85
N ILE A 94 8.08 -5.71 4.33
CA ILE A 94 8.03 -6.48 3.09
C ILE A 94 8.47 -7.90 3.39
N SER A 95 7.71 -8.88 2.91
CA SER A 95 8.07 -10.27 3.12
C SER A 95 7.72 -11.10 1.90
N GLU A 96 8.40 -12.24 1.77
CA GLU A 96 8.17 -13.18 0.70
C GLU A 96 7.91 -14.52 1.33
N ASN A 97 6.80 -15.13 0.93
CA ASN A 97 6.49 -16.48 1.37
C ASN A 97 5.39 -16.98 0.46
N LYS A 98 5.79 -17.65 -0.62
CA LYS A 98 4.88 -18.13 -1.63
C LYS A 98 4.13 -16.96 -2.29
N GLY A 99 4.83 -15.87 -2.44
CA GLY A 99 4.30 -14.64 -3.01
C GLY A 99 4.92 -13.46 -2.31
N ASN A 100 4.48 -12.27 -2.65
CA ASN A 100 4.98 -11.04 -2.07
C ASN A 100 3.93 -10.41 -1.18
N ARG A 101 4.34 -9.94 -0.01
CA ARG A 101 3.43 -9.25 0.89
C ARG A 101 4.07 -7.94 1.32
N ILE A 102 3.32 -6.88 1.17
CA ILE A 102 3.74 -5.55 1.60
C ILE A 102 2.71 -5.08 2.62
N GLU A 103 3.18 -4.72 3.79
CA GLU A 103 2.31 -4.22 4.85
C GLU A 103 2.72 -2.82 5.21
N LEU A 104 1.76 -1.91 5.26
CA LEU A 104 1.99 -0.53 5.59
C LEU A 104 1.22 -0.17 6.84
N LEU A 105 1.85 0.62 7.69
CA LEU A 105 1.17 1.20 8.85
C LEU A 105 1.11 2.69 8.56
N ILE A 106 -0.09 3.23 8.53
CA ILE A 106 -0.33 4.61 8.11
C ILE A 106 -0.94 5.41 9.25
N ASN A 107 -0.38 6.57 9.53
CA ASN A 107 -0.94 7.48 10.51
C ASN A 107 -1.69 8.58 9.77
N LEU A 108 -2.99 8.63 9.96
CA LEU A 108 -3.85 9.58 9.28
C LEU A 108 -3.91 10.89 10.03
N SER A 109 -4.27 11.95 9.32
CA SER A 109 -4.50 13.23 9.95
C SER A 109 -5.70 13.14 10.87
N ASP A 110 -5.65 13.88 11.96
CA ASP A 110 -6.69 13.82 12.97
C ASP A 110 -7.91 14.60 12.50
N ASN A 111 -8.95 13.89 12.14
CA ASN A 111 -10.18 14.51 11.69
C ASN A 111 -10.92 15.26 12.77
N GLU A 112 -10.67 14.90 14.00
CA GLU A 112 -11.38 15.53 15.08
C GLU A 112 -10.83 16.84 15.49
N LYS A 113 -9.67 17.22 14.94
CA LYS A 113 -9.10 18.43 15.34
C LYS A 113 -9.72 19.59 14.75
N ASN A 114 -10.52 19.49 14.06
CA ASN A 114 -10.94 20.57 13.46
C ASN A 114 -11.87 21.23 14.04
N PRO A 115 -12.15 21.91 14.38
CA PRO A 115 -13.03 22.45 14.59
C PRO A 115 -13.23 23.63 14.68
N ASP A 116 -12.98 23.95 14.83
CA ASP A 116 -13.23 24.97 15.01
C ASP A 116 -12.58 25.43 14.77
N ASN A 117 -12.37 24.90 14.60
CA ASN A 117 -11.79 24.96 14.49
C ASN A 117 -11.92 25.15 14.01
#